data_81ddc1e702e29787ae9e5630d07670de
#
_entry.id   81ddc1e702e29787ae9e5630d07670de
#
_cell.length_a   1.000
_cell.length_b   1.000
_cell.length_c   1.000
_cell.angle_alpha   90.00
_cell.angle_beta   90.00
_cell.angle_gamma   90.00
#
_symmetry.space_group_name_H-M   'P 1'
#
loop_
_entity.id
_entity.type
_entity.pdbx_description
1 polymer ?
#
loop_
_entity_poly.entity_id
_entity_poly.type
_entity_poly.pdbx_seq_one_letter_code
_entity_poly.pdbx_strand_id
1 'polypeptide(L)'
;METDTAGETGLKHQTKTERHEFNNGVKWKADSITMSNVALLKVIVSGTKQENLENYIQTAEQLQDGLNKMINECKMEGADHDALHQWLEPLLEETKEMKNATEVKIAQDKLKEIKERINLFAQYFE
;
A
#
# COMPACT_ATOMS: atom_id res chain seq x y z
N MET A 1 15.20 -7.78 -19.14
CA MET A 1 14.72 -8.16 -18.43
C MET A 1 14.17 -8.53 -18.25
N GLU A 2 14.21 -8.08 -18.42
CA GLU A 2 13.56 -8.59 -17.79
C GLU A 2 13.02 -8.77 -17.68
N THR A 3 13.22 -8.59 -18.23
CA THR A 3 12.60 -9.02 -17.73
C THR A 3 12.08 -9.39 -17.67
N ASP A 4 12.41 -9.27 -18.27
CA ASP A 4 11.82 -9.89 -17.80
C ASP A 4 11.40 -10.16 -17.76
N THR A 5 11.69 -10.03 -18.21
CA THR A 5 11.28 -10.56 -17.74
C THR A 5 11.03 -10.96 -17.52
N ALA A 6 11.38 -10.76 -17.98
CA ALA A 6 11.13 -11.31 -17.29
C ALA A 6 11.04 -11.58 -16.99
N GLY A 7 11.12 -11.43 -17.44
CA GLY A 7 11.04 -11.85 -16.71
C GLY A 7 10.90 -11.94 -16.55
N GLU A 8 11.14 -11.82 -16.54
CA GLU A 8 10.97 -12.04 -15.87
C GLU A 8 10.85 -12.31 -15.39
N THR A 9 11.34 -12.17 -15.94
CA THR A 9 11.19 -12.52 -15.17
C THR A 9 11.17 -12.72 -14.61
N GLY A 10 11.37 -12.41 -14.51
CA GLY A 10 11.40 -12.70 -13.62
C GLY A 10 11.45 -12.66 -13.20
N LEU A 11 11.68 -12.44 -13.08
CA LEU A 11 11.61 -12.46 -12.34
C LEU A 11 11.40 -12.53 -11.83
N LYS A 12 11.67 -12.33 -11.53
CA LYS A 12 11.39 -12.39 -10.87
C LYS A 12 11.07 -12.40 -10.28
N HIS A 13 11.12 -12.14 -10.10
CA HIS A 13 10.72 -12.16 -9.30
C HIS A 13 10.47 -12.07 -8.70
N GLN A 14 10.61 -11.95 -8.44
CA GLN A 14 10.32 -11.74 -7.77
C GLN A 14 10.04 -11.52 -7.01
N THR A 15 10.21 -11.46 -6.68
CA THR A 15 9.78 -10.97 -5.97
C THR A 15 9.13 -10.77 -5.66
N LYS A 16 9.12 -10.86 -5.12
CA LYS A 16 8.30 -10.37 -4.93
C LYS A 16 7.99 -9.43 -5.08
N THR A 17 8.28 -9.46 -5.04
CA THR A 17 7.87 -8.46 -5.19
C THR A 17 7.17 -8.24 -6.06
N GLU A 18 6.71 -8.22 -5.74
CA GLU A 18 5.83 -8.13 -6.82
C GLU A 18 5.80 -6.75 -7.37
N ARG A 19 5.55 -6.63 -8.64
CA ARG A 19 5.48 -5.35 -9.29
C ARG A 19 4.08 -5.07 -9.75
N HIS A 20 3.72 -3.79 -9.70
CA HIS A 20 2.54 -3.30 -10.38
C HIS A 20 2.96 -2.94 -11.79
N GLU A 21 2.26 -3.45 -12.77
CA GLU A 21 2.57 -3.16 -14.15
C GLU A 21 1.71 -2.00 -14.63
N PHE A 22 2.31 -1.13 -15.42
CA PHE A 22 1.55 -0.08 -16.09
C PHE A 22 0.66 -0.67 -17.18
N ASN A 23 -0.46 -0.05 -17.40
CA ASN A 23 -1.40 -0.43 -18.45
C ASN A 23 -0.81 0.03 -19.80
N ASN A 24 0.09 -0.79 -20.36
CA ASN A 24 0.82 -0.48 -21.60
C ASN A 24 1.61 0.83 -21.46
N GLY A 25 2.25 1.01 -20.31
CA GLY A 25 3.06 2.20 -20.04
C GLY A 25 2.27 3.39 -19.56
N VAL A 26 0.96 3.23 -19.38
CA VAL A 26 0.07 4.29 -18.92
C VAL A 26 -0.38 3.96 -17.51
N LYS A 27 -0.51 4.98 -16.67
CA LYS A 27 -0.98 4.75 -15.30
C LYS A 27 -2.43 4.28 -15.29
N TRP A 28 -2.74 3.46 -14.29
CA TRP A 28 -4.10 3.00 -14.04
C TRP A 28 -4.95 4.18 -13.57
N LYS A 29 -6.25 4.11 -13.81
CA LYS A 29 -7.16 5.20 -13.42
C LYS A 29 -7.82 4.87 -12.08
N ALA A 30 -7.60 5.72 -11.09
CA ALA A 30 -8.26 5.61 -9.80
C ALA A 30 -9.43 6.60 -9.76
N ASP A 31 -10.54 6.20 -9.13
CA ASP A 31 -11.68 7.11 -9.00
C ASP A 31 -11.39 8.15 -7.92
N SER A 32 -12.22 9.20 -7.86
CA SER A 32 -11.98 10.31 -6.93
C SER A 32 -12.09 9.87 -5.48
N ILE A 33 -12.94 8.90 -5.19
CA ILE A 33 -13.10 8.38 -3.83
C ILE A 33 -11.82 7.66 -3.40
N THR A 34 -11.25 6.84 -4.29
CA THR A 34 -10.00 6.15 -4.01
C THR A 34 -8.87 7.14 -3.80
N MET A 35 -8.79 8.18 -4.63
CA MET A 35 -7.76 9.21 -4.48
C MET A 35 -7.87 9.92 -3.12
N SER A 36 -9.09 10.23 -2.71
CA SER A 36 -9.33 10.87 -1.40
C SER A 36 -8.92 9.95 -0.26
N ASN A 37 -9.22 8.66 -0.38
CA ASN A 37 -8.87 7.70 0.66
C ASN A 37 -7.35 7.49 0.76
N VAL A 38 -6.64 7.51 -0.37
CA VAL A 38 -5.17 7.44 -0.34
C VAL A 38 -4.60 8.68 0.36
N ALA A 39 -5.17 9.86 0.08
CA ALA A 39 -4.73 11.08 0.76
C ALA A 39 -4.93 10.97 2.27
N LEU A 40 -6.03 10.37 2.71
CA LEU A 40 -6.27 10.15 4.13
C LEU A 40 -5.20 9.24 4.75
N LEU A 41 -4.82 8.17 4.04
CA LEU A 41 -3.77 7.29 4.54
C LEU A 41 -2.45 8.03 4.72
N LYS A 42 -2.13 8.94 3.79
CA LYS A 42 -0.92 9.76 3.91
C LYS A 42 -0.96 10.63 5.16
N VAL A 43 -2.12 11.23 5.45
CA VAL A 43 -2.27 12.04 6.66
C VAL A 43 -2.08 11.19 7.90
N ILE A 44 -2.65 10.01 7.93
CA ILE A 44 -2.54 9.12 9.09
C ILE A 44 -1.07 8.77 9.38
N VAL A 45 -0.32 8.34 8.36
CA VAL A 45 1.07 7.94 8.60
C VAL A 45 1.94 9.14 8.94
N SER A 46 1.65 10.31 8.36
CA SER A 46 2.43 11.53 8.65
C SER A 46 2.22 12.00 10.08
N GLY A 47 1.07 11.68 10.67
CA GLY A 47 0.75 12.10 12.02
C GLY A 47 1.21 11.13 13.10
N THR A 48 1.90 10.05 12.73
CA THR A 48 2.34 9.06 13.71
C THR A 48 3.39 9.63 14.65
N LYS A 49 3.10 9.59 15.94
CA LYS A 49 4.14 9.83 16.94
C LYS A 49 4.97 8.57 17.03
N GLN A 50 6.29 8.72 17.06
CA GLN A 50 7.18 7.57 17.05
C GLN A 50 7.93 7.46 18.37
N GLU A 51 7.20 7.54 19.48
CA GLU A 51 7.77 7.58 20.81
C GLU A 51 7.74 6.23 21.52
N ASN A 52 6.69 5.43 21.27
CA ASN A 52 6.56 4.15 21.94
C ASN A 52 5.73 3.21 21.07
N LEU A 53 5.69 1.95 21.46
CA LEU A 53 4.99 0.92 20.68
C LEU A 53 3.51 1.23 20.52
N GLU A 54 2.88 1.77 21.56
CA GLU A 54 1.45 2.09 21.52
C GLU A 54 1.13 3.08 20.40
N ASN A 55 2.02 4.05 20.16
CA ASN A 55 1.82 5.02 19.07
C ASN A 55 1.71 4.33 17.71
N TYR A 56 2.57 3.33 17.48
CA TYR A 56 2.56 2.60 16.21
C TYR A 56 1.30 1.75 16.09
N ILE A 57 0.89 1.11 17.18
CA ILE A 57 -0.31 0.28 17.19
C ILE A 57 -1.54 1.14 16.90
N GLN A 58 -1.64 2.33 17.51
CA GLN A 58 -2.75 3.25 17.26
C GLN A 58 -2.79 3.67 15.81
N THR A 59 -1.62 3.97 15.21
CA THR A 59 -1.56 4.31 13.80
C THR A 59 -2.02 3.14 12.93
N ALA A 60 -1.60 1.93 13.27
CA ALA A 60 -2.03 0.74 12.53
C ALA A 60 -3.55 0.57 12.58
N GLU A 61 -4.17 0.84 13.73
CA GLU A 61 -5.62 0.76 13.86
C GLU A 61 -6.31 1.81 12.99
N GLN A 62 -5.78 3.04 12.97
CA GLN A 62 -6.32 4.09 12.12
C GLN A 62 -6.17 3.74 10.64
N LEU A 63 -5.03 3.17 10.27
CA LEU A 63 -4.79 2.72 8.89
C LEU A 63 -5.77 1.61 8.51
N GLN A 64 -6.00 0.66 9.42
CA GLN A 64 -6.93 -0.42 9.15
C GLN A 64 -8.33 0.13 8.87
N ASP A 65 -8.78 1.10 9.68
CA ASP A 65 -10.08 1.74 9.46
C ASP A 65 -10.11 2.46 8.13
N GLY A 66 -9.03 3.18 7.78
CA GLY A 66 -8.95 3.88 6.51
C GLY A 66 -8.95 2.95 5.32
N LEU A 67 -8.27 1.81 5.44
CA LEU A 67 -8.23 0.81 4.37
C LEU A 67 -9.58 0.13 4.20
N ASN A 68 -10.26 -0.17 5.31
CA ASN A 68 -11.61 -0.74 5.26
C ASN A 68 -12.57 0.23 4.58
N LYS A 69 -12.46 1.52 4.89
CA LYS A 69 -13.27 2.55 4.25
C LYS A 69 -13.02 2.58 2.75
N MET A 70 -11.74 2.52 2.35
CA MET A 70 -11.38 2.52 0.94
C MET A 70 -12.00 1.31 0.23
N ILE A 71 -11.90 0.13 0.81
CA ILE A 71 -12.44 -1.09 0.23
C ILE A 71 -13.95 -0.98 0.05
N ASN A 72 -14.64 -0.48 1.09
CA ASN A 72 -16.10 -0.40 1.08
C ASN A 72 -16.62 0.66 0.12
N GLU A 73 -15.85 1.72 -0.12
CA GLU A 73 -16.28 2.82 -0.97
C GLU A 73 -15.79 2.71 -2.41
N CYS A 74 -14.92 1.75 -2.69
CA CYS A 74 -14.35 1.59 -4.03
C CYS A 74 -15.44 1.23 -5.04
N LYS A 75 -15.47 1.97 -6.15
CA LYS A 75 -16.42 1.72 -7.25
C LYS A 75 -15.68 1.41 -8.54
N MET A 76 -14.39 1.14 -8.46
CA MET A 76 -13.61 0.78 -9.63
C MET A 76 -13.96 -0.62 -10.10
N GLU A 77 -13.75 -0.87 -11.39
CA GLU A 77 -14.05 -2.15 -12.01
C GLU A 77 -12.99 -2.51 -13.02
N GLY A 78 -12.94 -3.80 -13.38
CA GLY A 78 -12.06 -4.28 -14.43
C GLY A 78 -10.59 -4.23 -14.05
N ALA A 79 -9.75 -3.94 -15.03
CA ALA A 79 -8.30 -3.99 -14.86
C ALA A 79 -7.79 -2.96 -13.86
N ASP A 80 -8.41 -1.77 -13.83
CA ASP A 80 -8.02 -0.75 -12.86
C ASP A 80 -8.26 -1.23 -11.44
N HIS A 81 -9.38 -1.89 -11.22
CA HIS A 81 -9.73 -2.44 -9.91
C HIS A 81 -8.74 -3.53 -9.50
N ASP A 82 -8.39 -4.42 -10.44
CA ASP A 82 -7.44 -5.50 -10.16
C ASP A 82 -6.07 -4.92 -9.81
N ALA A 83 -5.64 -3.87 -10.51
CA ALA A 83 -4.38 -3.22 -10.23
C ALA A 83 -4.38 -2.59 -8.83
N LEU A 84 -5.51 -1.98 -8.45
CA LEU A 84 -5.65 -1.40 -7.12
C LEU A 84 -5.48 -2.48 -6.04
N HIS A 85 -6.09 -3.63 -6.24
CA HIS A 85 -5.97 -4.73 -5.27
C HIS A 85 -4.55 -5.23 -5.14
N GLN A 86 -3.78 -5.27 -6.23
CA GLN A 86 -2.37 -5.66 -6.18
C GLN A 86 -1.55 -4.72 -5.31
N TRP A 87 -1.87 -3.42 -5.34
CA TRP A 87 -1.21 -2.45 -4.48
C TRP A 87 -1.71 -2.54 -3.04
N LEU A 88 -3.00 -2.80 -2.88
CA LEU A 88 -3.67 -2.75 -1.59
C LEU A 88 -3.35 -3.95 -0.69
N GLU A 89 -3.25 -5.15 -1.25
CA GLU A 89 -3.08 -6.36 -0.45
C GLU A 89 -1.81 -6.35 0.39
N PRO A 90 -0.63 -6.01 -0.16
CA PRO A 90 0.57 -5.93 0.68
C PRO A 90 0.45 -4.86 1.76
N LEU A 91 -0.25 -3.77 1.46
CA LEU A 91 -0.45 -2.70 2.43
C LEU A 91 -1.31 -3.18 3.61
N LEU A 92 -2.34 -3.96 3.32
CA LEU A 92 -3.16 -4.56 4.37
C LEU A 92 -2.34 -5.47 5.27
N GLU A 93 -1.46 -6.26 4.67
CA GLU A 93 -0.61 -7.18 5.43
C GLU A 93 0.39 -6.41 6.28
N GLU A 94 1.03 -5.39 5.73
CA GLU A 94 1.99 -4.57 6.46
C GLU A 94 1.33 -3.86 7.64
N THR A 95 0.11 -3.37 7.43
CA THR A 95 -0.65 -2.72 8.50
C THR A 95 -0.97 -3.69 9.62
N LYS A 96 -1.37 -4.91 9.27
CA LYS A 96 -1.66 -5.95 10.24
C LYS A 96 -0.41 -6.30 11.05
N GLU A 97 0.74 -6.40 10.37
CA GLU A 97 2.00 -6.72 11.03
C GLU A 97 2.41 -5.63 12.00
N MET A 98 2.21 -4.35 11.63
CA MET A 98 2.51 -3.25 12.53
C MET A 98 1.57 -3.27 13.74
N LYS A 99 0.30 -3.58 13.53
CA LYS A 99 -0.67 -3.66 14.62
C LYS A 99 -0.30 -4.75 15.63
N ASN A 100 0.26 -5.84 15.14
CA ASN A 100 0.61 -6.99 15.97
C ASN A 100 2.06 -6.98 16.44
N ALA A 101 2.81 -5.91 16.17
CA ALA A 101 4.21 -5.83 16.55
C ALA A 101 4.36 -5.84 18.07
N THR A 102 5.40 -6.53 18.53
CA THR A 102 5.70 -6.62 19.96
C THR A 102 6.93 -5.82 20.34
N GLU A 103 7.61 -5.22 19.35
CA GLU A 103 8.82 -4.42 19.57
C GLU A 103 8.76 -3.16 18.72
N VAL A 104 9.30 -2.08 19.27
CA VAL A 104 9.33 -0.79 18.58
C VAL A 104 10.06 -0.91 17.24
N LYS A 105 11.18 -1.62 17.20
CA LYS A 105 11.97 -1.75 15.98
C LYS A 105 11.17 -2.38 14.85
N ILE A 106 10.40 -3.41 15.15
CA ILE A 106 9.55 -4.07 14.16
C ILE A 106 8.50 -3.09 13.65
N ALA A 107 7.87 -2.37 14.57
CA ALA A 107 6.84 -1.39 14.21
C ALA A 107 7.41 -0.27 13.36
N GLN A 108 8.62 0.22 13.68
CA GLN A 108 9.29 1.24 12.89
C GLN A 108 9.54 0.77 11.47
N ASP A 109 10.04 -0.47 11.32
CA ASP A 109 10.32 -1.01 9.99
C ASP A 109 9.03 -1.14 9.18
N LYS A 110 7.94 -1.57 9.81
CA LYS A 110 6.66 -1.69 9.12
C LYS A 110 6.10 -0.33 8.73
N LEU A 111 6.22 0.67 9.59
CA LEU A 111 5.77 2.01 9.25
C LEU A 111 6.51 2.54 8.03
N LYS A 112 7.82 2.30 7.97
CA LYS A 112 8.62 2.72 6.82
C LYS A 112 8.13 2.05 5.54
N GLU A 113 7.90 0.73 5.60
CA GLU A 113 7.38 -0.02 4.44
C GLU A 113 6.02 0.52 4.00
N ILE A 114 5.15 0.81 4.96
CA ILE A 114 3.82 1.32 4.68
C ILE A 114 3.91 2.68 3.98
N LYS A 115 4.76 3.59 4.49
CA LYS A 115 4.94 4.91 3.88
C LYS A 115 5.43 4.79 2.45
N GLU A 116 6.39 3.91 2.22
CA GLU A 116 6.95 3.70 0.87
C GLU A 116 5.87 3.18 -0.08
N ARG A 117 5.05 2.24 0.38
CA ARG A 117 3.99 1.68 -0.45
C ARG A 117 2.92 2.70 -0.77
N ILE A 118 2.55 3.52 0.21
CA ILE A 118 1.57 4.57 -0.03
C ILE A 118 2.10 5.56 -1.07
N ASN A 119 3.39 5.90 -0.98
CA ASN A 119 4.00 6.82 -1.94
C ASN A 119 4.11 6.22 -3.34
N LEU A 120 4.18 4.90 -3.46
CA LEU A 120 4.21 4.23 -4.77
C LEU A 120 2.89 4.38 -5.53
N PHE A 121 1.80 4.63 -4.82
CA PHE A 121 0.49 4.75 -5.46
C PHE A 121 0.52 5.73 -6.64
N ALA A 122 1.13 6.90 -6.44
CA ALA A 122 1.15 7.92 -7.47
C ALA A 122 1.98 7.54 -8.69
N GLN A 123 2.83 6.52 -8.58
CA GLN A 123 3.61 6.04 -9.71
C GLN A 123 2.79 5.12 -10.62
N TYR A 124 1.77 4.47 -10.09
CA TYR A 124 0.97 3.49 -10.84
C TYR A 124 -0.44 3.96 -11.16
N PHE A 125 -0.92 4.96 -10.44
CA PHE A 125 -2.31 5.44 -10.57
C PHE A 125 -2.37 6.94 -10.77
N GLU A 126 -3.43 7.38 -11.45
CA GLU A 126 -3.73 8.80 -11.60
C GLU A 126 -5.22 9.07 -11.56
#